data_fb8427127d38d09b3eacde9c90c4aaf7
#
_entry.id   fb8427127d38d09b3eacde9c90c4aaf7
#
_cell.length_a   1.000
_cell.length_b   1.000
_cell.length_c   1.000
_cell.angle_alpha   90.00
_cell.angle_beta   90.00
_cell.angle_gamma   90.00
#
_symmetry.space_group_name_H-M   'P 1'
#
loop_
_entity.id
_entity.type
_entity.pdbx_description
1 polymer ?
#
loop_
_entity_poly.entity_id
_entity_poly.type
_entity_poly.pdbx_seq_one_letter_code
_entity_poly.pdbx_strand_id
1 'polypeptide(L)'
;NHRSYFDLQTMIQVLRASGRTARGLGKKEIFDVPGLGAIATALGGIAVDRGTSGQDSFENAAVALEGGELVALMPQGTIPRGEKFYDPVLKGKTGAARLAAITRAPVIPIGIWGSEQVWPRSAAVPNVLNVTNPPKVRVRVGEPVELKYRSPAADTKRIMAAIVDCLPPQAREHRVPTEEEIRLATPGS
;
A
#
# COMPACT_ATOMS: atom_id res chain seq x y z
N ASN A 1 3.37 2.69 2.19
CA ASN A 1 2.47 2.61 3.35
C ASN A 1 1.01 2.53 2.92
N HIS A 2 0.11 2.22 3.87
CA HIS A 2 -1.33 2.07 3.60
C HIS A 2 -2.11 2.85 4.66
N ARG A 3 -2.81 3.92 4.22
CA ARG A 3 -3.55 4.83 5.10
C ARG A 3 -5.03 4.94 4.74
N SER A 4 -5.40 4.67 3.47
CA SER A 4 -6.74 4.90 2.96
C SER A 4 -7.08 3.90 1.85
N TYR A 5 -8.35 3.69 1.60
CA TYR A 5 -8.79 3.02 0.36
C TYR A 5 -8.43 3.85 -0.89
N PHE A 6 -8.23 5.16 -0.74
CA PHE A 6 -7.78 6.05 -1.82
C PHE A 6 -6.32 5.83 -2.24
N ASP A 7 -5.53 5.10 -1.45
CA ASP A 7 -4.15 4.76 -1.79
C ASP A 7 -4.05 3.97 -3.09
N LEU A 8 -5.04 3.13 -3.41
CA LEU A 8 -5.07 2.38 -4.66
C LEU A 8 -5.13 3.33 -5.86
N GLN A 9 -6.04 4.31 -5.82
CA GLN A 9 -6.15 5.32 -6.88
C GLN A 9 -4.88 6.14 -7.01
N THR A 10 -4.29 6.53 -5.87
CA THR A 10 -3.02 7.26 -5.84
C THR A 10 -1.89 6.43 -6.45
N MET A 11 -1.80 5.14 -6.11
CA MET A 11 -0.79 4.22 -6.66
C MET A 11 -0.95 4.05 -8.17
N ILE A 12 -2.19 3.89 -8.67
CA ILE A 12 -2.46 3.80 -10.11
C ILE A 12 -1.91 5.02 -10.86
N GLN A 13 -2.07 6.23 -10.33
CA GLN A 13 -1.55 7.44 -10.96
C GLN A 13 0.00 7.44 -11.01
N VAL A 14 0.65 7.02 -9.93
CA VAL A 14 2.12 6.91 -9.88
C VAL A 14 2.63 5.88 -10.89
N LEU A 15 1.99 4.72 -10.94
CA LEU A 15 2.38 3.64 -11.86
C LEU A 15 2.16 4.03 -13.33
N ARG A 16 1.06 4.69 -13.64
CA ARG A 16 0.83 5.23 -15.00
C ARG A 16 1.90 6.23 -15.41
N ALA A 17 2.32 7.08 -14.49
CA ALA A 17 3.39 8.05 -14.77
C ALA A 17 4.75 7.40 -15.05
N SER A 18 4.97 6.15 -14.61
CA SER A 18 6.20 5.39 -14.90
C SER A 18 6.28 4.88 -16.36
N GLY A 19 5.16 4.86 -17.09
CA GLY A 19 5.08 4.32 -18.45
C GLY A 19 5.24 2.80 -18.55
N ARG A 20 5.27 2.06 -17.42
CA ARG A 20 5.47 0.61 -17.37
C ARG A 20 4.16 -0.12 -17.05
N THR A 21 4.03 -1.35 -17.56
CA THR A 21 2.96 -2.26 -17.16
C THR A 21 3.10 -2.60 -15.67
N ALA A 22 2.01 -2.46 -14.93
CA ALA A 22 2.00 -2.67 -13.49
C ALA A 22 0.88 -3.62 -13.06
N ARG A 23 1.18 -4.49 -12.11
CA ARG A 23 0.25 -5.41 -11.46
C ARG A 23 0.06 -4.99 -10.00
N GLY A 24 -1.18 -4.79 -9.58
CA GLY A 24 -1.51 -4.49 -8.19
C GLY A 24 -1.91 -5.76 -7.42
N LEU A 25 -1.31 -6.02 -6.25
CA LEU A 25 -1.79 -7.07 -5.38
C LEU A 25 -2.94 -6.54 -4.51
N GLY A 26 -4.11 -7.14 -4.65
CA GLY A 26 -5.32 -6.81 -3.91
C GLY A 26 -5.94 -8.02 -3.22
N LYS A 27 -6.77 -7.78 -2.22
CA LYS A 27 -7.55 -8.85 -1.59
C LYS A 27 -8.50 -9.48 -2.61
N LYS A 28 -8.64 -10.82 -2.56
CA LYS A 28 -9.56 -11.57 -3.43
C LYS A 28 -10.99 -11.03 -3.38
N GLU A 29 -11.47 -10.67 -2.19
CA GLU A 29 -12.81 -10.15 -1.99
C GLU A 29 -13.10 -8.87 -2.81
N ILE A 30 -12.08 -8.11 -3.20
CA ILE A 30 -12.25 -6.95 -4.10
C ILE A 30 -12.59 -7.42 -5.51
N PHE A 31 -12.01 -8.54 -5.95
CA PHE A 31 -12.24 -9.11 -7.28
C PHE A 31 -13.57 -9.83 -7.37
N ASP A 32 -14.16 -10.24 -6.23
CA ASP A 32 -15.47 -10.88 -6.15
C ASP A 32 -16.64 -9.87 -6.18
N VAL A 33 -16.35 -8.56 -6.02
CA VAL A 33 -17.38 -7.51 -6.09
C VAL A 33 -17.77 -7.25 -7.54
N PRO A 34 -19.06 -7.37 -7.92
CA PRO A 34 -19.53 -7.09 -9.29
C PRO A 34 -19.12 -5.68 -9.77
N GLY A 35 -18.59 -5.60 -10.97
CA GLY A 35 -18.08 -4.35 -11.56
C GLY A 35 -16.70 -3.95 -11.06
N LEU A 36 -16.47 -3.90 -9.76
CA LEU A 36 -15.16 -3.55 -9.18
C LEU A 36 -14.10 -4.62 -9.50
N GLY A 37 -14.49 -5.90 -9.42
CA GLY A 37 -13.61 -7.03 -9.77
C GLY A 37 -13.20 -7.00 -11.23
N ALA A 38 -14.12 -6.69 -12.14
CA ALA A 38 -13.82 -6.54 -13.55
C ALA A 38 -12.83 -5.40 -13.80
N ILE A 39 -13.00 -4.25 -13.14
CA ILE A 39 -12.07 -3.12 -13.20
C ILE A 39 -10.70 -3.51 -12.64
N ALA A 40 -10.66 -4.15 -11.47
CA ALA A 40 -9.41 -4.58 -10.84
C ALA A 40 -8.63 -5.55 -11.74
N THR A 41 -9.33 -6.49 -12.39
CA THR A 41 -8.74 -7.44 -13.35
C THR A 41 -8.25 -6.71 -14.62
N ALA A 42 -9.05 -5.82 -15.19
CA ALA A 42 -8.68 -5.03 -16.37
C ALA A 42 -7.46 -4.12 -16.12
N LEU A 43 -7.27 -3.68 -14.87
CA LEU A 43 -6.08 -2.94 -14.44
C LEU A 43 -4.88 -3.84 -14.12
N GLY A 44 -4.95 -5.15 -14.43
CA GLY A 44 -3.88 -6.09 -14.20
C GLY A 44 -3.71 -6.52 -12.74
N GLY A 45 -4.75 -6.41 -11.94
CA GLY A 45 -4.72 -6.81 -10.52
C GLY A 45 -4.49 -8.31 -10.35
N ILE A 46 -3.71 -8.66 -9.33
CA ILE A 46 -3.48 -10.03 -8.87
C ILE A 46 -4.25 -10.22 -7.56
N ALA A 47 -5.22 -11.15 -7.58
CA ALA A 47 -6.01 -11.48 -6.39
C ALA A 47 -5.16 -12.24 -5.36
N VAL A 48 -5.18 -11.80 -4.11
CA VAL A 48 -4.51 -12.46 -2.99
C VAL A 48 -5.56 -13.13 -2.12
N ASP A 49 -5.64 -14.45 -2.20
CA ASP A 49 -6.45 -15.25 -1.30
C ASP A 49 -5.67 -15.46 0.02
N ARG A 50 -6.26 -15.00 1.13
CA ARG A 50 -5.67 -15.14 2.46
C ARG A 50 -6.12 -16.40 3.19
N GLY A 51 -7.13 -17.11 2.67
CA GLY A 51 -7.64 -18.37 3.18
C GLY A 51 -6.81 -19.57 2.73
N THR A 52 -6.12 -19.45 1.59
CA THR A 52 -5.10 -20.38 1.11
C THR A 52 -3.70 -19.86 1.48
N SER A 53 -2.66 -20.64 1.21
CA SER A 53 -1.26 -20.23 1.49
C SER A 53 -0.83 -18.93 0.81
N GLY A 54 -1.68 -18.34 -0.06
CA GLY A 54 -1.35 -17.20 -0.91
C GLY A 54 -0.25 -17.52 -1.93
N GLN A 55 0.05 -18.81 -2.11
CA GLN A 55 1.14 -19.30 -2.98
C GLN A 55 0.93 -18.88 -4.44
N ASP A 56 -0.28 -19.10 -4.96
CA ASP A 56 -0.62 -18.76 -6.36
C ASP A 56 -0.43 -17.28 -6.66
N SER A 57 -0.86 -16.41 -5.73
CA SER A 57 -0.70 -14.95 -5.88
C SER A 57 0.77 -14.54 -5.86
N PHE A 58 1.56 -15.25 -5.08
CA PHE A 58 2.99 -15.01 -4.96
C PHE A 58 3.73 -15.45 -6.23
N GLU A 59 3.37 -16.61 -6.78
CA GLU A 59 3.91 -17.13 -8.05
C GLU A 59 3.52 -16.22 -9.22
N ASN A 60 2.25 -15.80 -9.31
CA ASN A 60 1.80 -14.87 -10.34
C ASN A 60 2.53 -13.51 -10.27
N ALA A 61 2.83 -13.04 -9.07
CA ALA A 61 3.61 -11.82 -8.87
C ALA A 61 5.08 -12.01 -9.30
N ALA A 62 5.66 -13.18 -9.03
CA ALA A 62 7.01 -13.50 -9.47
C ALA A 62 7.12 -13.56 -11.01
N VAL A 63 6.18 -14.25 -11.66
CA VAL A 63 6.10 -14.32 -13.13
C VAL A 63 5.98 -12.93 -13.76
N ALA A 64 5.14 -12.05 -13.19
CA ALA A 64 5.01 -10.68 -13.70
C ALA A 64 6.34 -9.90 -13.58
N LEU A 65 7.06 -10.03 -12.46
CA LEU A 65 8.37 -9.40 -12.27
C LEU A 65 9.44 -9.95 -13.23
N GLU A 66 9.47 -11.26 -13.46
CA GLU A 66 10.35 -11.92 -14.41
C GLU A 66 10.05 -11.49 -15.86
N GLY A 67 8.78 -11.21 -16.16
CA GLY A 67 8.33 -10.63 -17.43
C GLY A 67 8.65 -9.14 -17.58
N GLY A 68 9.34 -8.52 -16.62
CA GLY A 68 9.72 -7.10 -16.64
C GLY A 68 8.60 -6.14 -16.26
N GLU A 69 7.47 -6.62 -15.73
CA GLU A 69 6.39 -5.78 -15.24
C GLU A 69 6.69 -5.22 -13.83
N LEU A 70 5.93 -4.23 -13.40
CA LEU A 70 5.95 -3.76 -12.01
C LEU A 70 4.92 -4.51 -11.17
N VAL A 71 5.28 -4.85 -9.94
CA VAL A 71 4.33 -5.36 -8.95
C VAL A 71 4.18 -4.35 -7.82
N ALA A 72 2.98 -3.80 -7.68
CA ALA A 72 2.65 -2.86 -6.62
C ALA A 72 1.95 -3.58 -5.47
N LEU A 73 2.41 -3.35 -4.26
CA LEU A 73 1.82 -3.94 -3.06
C LEU A 73 1.90 -3.00 -1.85
N MET A 74 0.96 -3.17 -0.93
CA MET A 74 0.95 -2.49 0.35
C MET A 74 1.55 -3.45 1.41
N PRO A 75 2.83 -3.27 1.82
CA PRO A 75 3.52 -4.27 2.65
C PRO A 75 2.91 -4.43 4.06
N GLN A 76 2.18 -3.45 4.57
CA GLN A 76 1.42 -3.57 5.82
C GLN A 76 0.28 -4.60 5.70
N GLY A 77 -0.24 -4.81 4.50
CA GLY A 77 -1.32 -5.76 4.18
C GLY A 77 -2.69 -5.37 4.75
N THR A 78 -2.79 -4.29 5.48
CA THR A 78 -4.02 -3.70 6.00
C THR A 78 -3.79 -2.23 6.33
N ILE A 79 -4.86 -1.44 6.35
CA ILE A 79 -4.82 -0.09 6.92
C ILE A 79 -4.90 -0.25 8.45
N PRO A 80 -3.98 0.31 9.22
CA PRO A 80 -4.07 0.32 10.68
C PRO A 80 -5.36 0.99 11.18
N ARG A 81 -5.77 0.72 12.42
CA ARG A 81 -7.03 1.22 12.99
C ARG A 81 -6.78 1.93 14.32
N GLY A 82 -7.63 2.91 14.63
CA GLY A 82 -7.58 3.63 15.89
C GLY A 82 -6.21 4.25 16.16
N GLU A 83 -5.71 4.16 17.36
CA GLU A 83 -4.41 4.69 17.76
C GLU A 83 -3.23 4.16 16.93
N LYS A 84 -3.29 2.88 16.50
CA LYS A 84 -2.24 2.25 15.68
C LYS A 84 -2.09 2.89 14.29
N PHE A 85 -3.08 3.65 13.83
CA PHE A 85 -3.01 4.40 12.59
C PHE A 85 -2.00 5.56 12.68
N TYR A 86 -1.77 6.06 13.88
CA TYR A 86 -0.88 7.18 14.18
C TYR A 86 0.49 6.74 14.72
N ASP A 87 0.72 5.43 14.82
CA ASP A 87 2.03 4.88 15.20
C ASP A 87 3.05 5.20 14.09
N PRO A 88 4.14 5.93 14.39
CA PRO A 88 5.20 6.23 13.42
C PRO A 88 5.98 4.97 13.01
N VAL A 89 5.91 3.90 13.80
CA VAL A 89 6.58 2.64 13.51
C VAL A 89 5.68 1.78 12.62
N LEU A 90 5.95 1.80 11.31
CA LEU A 90 5.20 0.98 10.36
C LEU A 90 5.63 -0.48 10.43
N LYS A 91 4.65 -1.38 10.66
CA LYS A 91 4.87 -2.83 10.65
C LYS A 91 4.51 -3.39 9.28
N GLY A 92 5.44 -4.12 8.66
CA GLY A 92 5.24 -4.80 7.38
C GLY A 92 5.16 -6.32 7.50
N LYS A 93 4.48 -6.95 6.55
CA LYS A 93 4.51 -8.40 6.31
C LYS A 93 5.68 -8.75 5.40
N THR A 94 6.21 -9.97 5.53
CA THR A 94 7.42 -10.40 4.82
C THR A 94 7.24 -10.67 3.32
N GLY A 95 6.01 -10.55 2.79
CA GLY A 95 5.71 -10.88 1.38
C GLY A 95 6.59 -10.13 0.38
N ALA A 96 6.75 -8.81 0.53
CA ALA A 96 7.60 -8.01 -0.35
C ALA A 96 9.08 -8.45 -0.31
N ALA A 97 9.61 -8.67 0.89
CA ALA A 97 11.00 -9.11 1.05
C ALA A 97 11.23 -10.53 0.49
N ARG A 98 10.27 -11.45 0.67
CA ARG A 98 10.32 -12.80 0.10
C ARG A 98 10.27 -12.76 -1.43
N LEU A 99 9.37 -11.95 -2.00
CA LEU A 99 9.24 -11.81 -3.45
C LEU A 99 10.54 -11.26 -4.05
N ALA A 100 11.10 -10.21 -3.46
CA ALA A 100 12.38 -9.65 -3.88
C ALA A 100 13.55 -10.63 -3.73
N ALA A 101 13.53 -11.50 -2.71
CA ALA A 101 14.59 -12.51 -2.53
C ALA A 101 14.58 -13.56 -3.65
N ILE A 102 13.42 -13.92 -4.19
CA ILE A 102 13.26 -14.89 -5.27
C ILE A 102 13.59 -14.26 -6.61
N THR A 103 12.96 -13.13 -6.94
CA THR A 103 13.03 -12.51 -8.27
C THR A 103 14.24 -11.59 -8.47
N ARG A 104 14.88 -11.16 -7.37
CA ARG A 104 15.93 -10.12 -7.37
C ARG A 104 15.46 -8.78 -7.94
N ALA A 105 14.16 -8.59 -8.10
CA ALA A 105 13.60 -7.33 -8.54
C ALA A 105 13.91 -6.21 -7.53
N PRO A 106 14.28 -5.01 -8.00
CA PRO A 106 14.52 -3.87 -7.11
C PRO A 106 13.23 -3.45 -6.40
N VAL A 107 13.34 -3.14 -5.12
CA VAL A 107 12.21 -2.68 -4.29
C VAL A 107 12.29 -1.16 -4.18
N ILE A 108 11.29 -0.48 -4.74
CA ILE A 108 11.17 0.98 -4.71
C ILE A 108 10.17 1.38 -3.63
N PRO A 109 10.58 2.11 -2.59
CA PRO A 109 9.67 2.55 -1.54
C PRO A 109 8.83 3.73 -2.01
N ILE A 110 7.54 3.72 -1.67
CA ILE A 110 6.61 4.81 -1.97
C ILE A 110 5.91 5.22 -0.68
N GLY A 111 6.06 6.50 -0.32
CA GLY A 111 5.35 7.13 0.77
C GLY A 111 4.11 7.86 0.25
N ILE A 112 2.94 7.55 0.80
CA ILE A 112 1.67 8.22 0.51
C ILE A 112 1.19 8.91 1.80
N TRP A 113 0.83 10.19 1.71
CA TRP A 113 0.38 11.00 2.83
C TRP A 113 -0.79 11.89 2.47
N GLY A 114 -1.82 11.93 3.31
CA GLY A 114 -3.02 12.77 3.13
C GLY A 114 -4.16 12.08 2.40
N SER A 115 -3.99 10.85 1.91
CA SER A 115 -5.05 10.07 1.26
C SER A 115 -6.21 9.77 2.21
N GLU A 116 -5.95 9.65 3.50
CA GLU A 116 -6.95 9.49 4.56
C GLU A 116 -7.88 10.69 4.73
N GLN A 117 -7.46 11.87 4.28
CA GLN A 117 -8.30 13.07 4.28
C GLN A 117 -9.32 13.04 3.13
N VAL A 118 -8.99 12.34 2.02
CA VAL A 118 -9.90 12.11 0.91
C VAL A 118 -10.88 11.00 1.23
N TRP A 119 -10.40 9.91 1.80
CA TRP A 119 -11.23 8.77 2.19
C TRP A 119 -10.85 8.25 3.57
N PRO A 120 -11.44 8.84 4.63
CA PRO A 120 -11.26 8.35 6.00
C PRO A 120 -11.74 6.91 6.16
N ARG A 121 -11.13 6.18 7.08
CA ARG A 121 -11.51 4.78 7.37
C ARG A 121 -12.97 4.63 7.81
N SER A 122 -13.50 5.63 8.50
CA SER A 122 -14.89 5.70 8.98
C SER A 122 -15.91 5.96 7.88
N ALA A 123 -15.50 6.49 6.72
CA ALA A 123 -16.40 6.88 5.65
C ALA A 123 -16.66 5.72 4.67
N ALA A 124 -17.93 5.53 4.28
CA ALA A 124 -18.31 4.55 3.28
C ALA A 124 -17.84 4.93 1.86
N VAL A 125 -17.76 6.24 1.56
CA VAL A 125 -17.38 6.78 0.25
C VAL A 125 -16.33 7.89 0.39
N PRO A 126 -15.50 8.11 -0.63
CA PRO A 126 -14.53 9.20 -0.60
C PRO A 126 -15.19 10.57 -0.71
N ASN A 127 -14.61 11.58 -0.06
CA ASN A 127 -15.02 12.97 -0.17
C ASN A 127 -14.38 13.63 -1.42
N VAL A 128 -14.85 13.24 -2.59
CA VAL A 128 -14.36 13.77 -3.88
C VAL A 128 -15.08 15.05 -4.32
N LEU A 129 -16.15 15.43 -3.64
CA LEU A 129 -16.95 16.63 -3.97
C LEU A 129 -16.44 17.90 -3.28
N ASN A 130 -15.44 17.79 -2.42
CA ASN A 130 -14.80 18.97 -1.80
C ASN A 130 -13.85 19.65 -2.79
N VAL A 131 -14.43 20.39 -3.73
CA VAL A 131 -13.69 21.13 -4.77
C VAL A 131 -13.21 22.51 -4.33
N THR A 132 -13.77 23.04 -3.24
CA THR A 132 -13.40 24.36 -2.72
C THR A 132 -12.13 24.34 -1.89
N ASN A 133 -11.89 23.27 -1.13
CA ASN A 133 -10.67 23.05 -0.37
C ASN A 133 -10.27 21.57 -0.41
N PRO A 134 -9.83 21.07 -1.59
CA PRO A 134 -9.53 19.67 -1.75
C PRO A 134 -8.34 19.23 -0.90
N PRO A 135 -8.43 18.08 -0.22
CA PRO A 135 -7.31 17.51 0.52
C PRO A 135 -6.10 17.28 -0.38
N LYS A 136 -4.91 17.61 0.13
CA LYS A 136 -3.66 17.41 -0.61
C LYS A 136 -3.10 16.01 -0.34
N VAL A 137 -3.06 15.16 -1.37
CA VAL A 137 -2.35 13.88 -1.32
C VAL A 137 -0.93 14.10 -1.84
N ARG A 138 0.04 13.73 -1.03
CA ARG A 138 1.46 13.80 -1.37
C ARG A 138 2.00 12.39 -1.57
N VAL A 139 2.79 12.23 -2.64
CA VAL A 139 3.49 10.99 -2.92
C VAL A 139 4.96 11.29 -3.09
N ARG A 140 5.79 10.47 -2.46
CA ARG A 140 7.23 10.47 -2.66
C ARG A 140 7.69 9.08 -3.02
N VAL A 141 8.43 8.96 -4.11
CA VAL A 141 9.13 7.76 -4.55
C VAL A 141 10.57 7.89 -4.08
N GLY A 142 11.07 6.89 -3.38
CA GLY A 142 12.45 6.85 -2.91
C GLY A 142 13.36 6.03 -3.80
N GLU A 143 14.64 5.97 -3.40
CA GLU A 143 15.65 5.17 -4.07
C GLU A 143 15.44 3.66 -3.82
N PRO A 144 15.96 2.77 -4.68
CA PRO A 144 15.91 1.34 -4.47
C PRO A 144 16.47 0.93 -3.10
N VAL A 145 15.72 0.08 -2.39
CA VAL A 145 16.11 -0.39 -1.05
C VAL A 145 17.21 -1.43 -1.16
N GLU A 146 18.32 -1.23 -0.46
CA GLU A 146 19.39 -2.22 -0.37
C GLU A 146 18.98 -3.40 0.51
N LEU A 147 18.57 -4.51 -0.10
CA LEU A 147 18.23 -5.76 0.57
C LEU A 147 19.43 -6.69 0.72
N LYS A 148 19.48 -7.43 1.82
CA LYS A 148 20.58 -8.38 2.08
C LYS A 148 20.22 -9.83 1.74
N TYR A 149 18.92 -10.13 1.56
CA TYR A 149 18.38 -11.44 1.18
C TYR A 149 18.72 -12.60 2.13
N ARG A 150 19.16 -12.28 3.37
CA ARG A 150 19.51 -13.27 4.39
C ARG A 150 18.36 -13.59 5.33
N SER A 151 17.49 -12.60 5.58
CA SER A 151 16.35 -12.70 6.48
C SER A 151 15.20 -11.86 5.95
N PRO A 152 14.07 -12.49 5.56
CA PRO A 152 12.88 -11.75 5.13
C PRO A 152 12.38 -10.74 6.17
N ALA A 153 12.48 -11.08 7.47
CA ALA A 153 12.09 -10.16 8.54
C ALA A 153 13.00 -8.92 8.62
N ALA A 154 14.32 -9.10 8.48
CA ALA A 154 15.27 -7.99 8.48
C ALA A 154 15.11 -7.12 7.24
N ASP A 155 14.92 -7.72 6.07
CA ASP A 155 14.69 -6.98 4.82
C ASP A 155 13.34 -6.28 4.82
N THR A 156 12.30 -6.86 5.45
CA THR A 156 11.03 -6.15 5.68
C THR A 156 11.24 -4.88 6.51
N LYS A 157 12.04 -4.94 7.56
CA LYS A 157 12.36 -3.74 8.37
C LYS A 157 13.05 -2.66 7.52
N ARG A 158 13.97 -3.03 6.62
CA ARG A 158 14.63 -2.10 5.70
C ARG A 158 13.63 -1.44 4.74
N ILE A 159 12.74 -2.26 4.15
CA ILE A 159 11.66 -1.76 3.28
C ILE A 159 10.77 -0.77 4.02
N MET A 160 10.34 -1.12 5.23
CA MET A 160 9.45 -0.25 6.02
C MET A 160 10.15 1.05 6.44
N ALA A 161 11.42 0.99 6.82
CA ALA A 161 12.22 2.18 7.13
C ALA A 161 12.33 3.12 5.91
N ALA A 162 12.64 2.58 4.75
CA ALA A 162 12.71 3.36 3.50
C ALA A 162 11.35 3.99 3.12
N ILE A 163 10.23 3.32 3.41
CA ILE A 163 8.89 3.90 3.23
C ILE A 163 8.69 5.06 4.22
N VAL A 164 9.09 4.91 5.49
CA VAL A 164 9.00 5.98 6.50
C VAL A 164 9.84 7.19 6.06
N ASP A 165 11.00 6.98 5.46
CA ASP A 165 11.85 8.06 4.94
C ASP A 165 11.20 8.84 3.77
N CYS A 166 10.25 8.22 3.07
CA CYS A 166 9.43 8.88 2.07
C CYS A 166 8.25 9.67 2.65
N LEU A 167 7.96 9.54 3.95
CA LEU A 167 6.86 10.25 4.60
C LEU A 167 7.33 11.62 5.16
N PRO A 168 6.41 12.58 5.32
CA PRO A 168 6.75 13.88 5.89
C PRO A 168 7.12 13.76 7.39
N PRO A 169 7.82 14.76 7.95
CA PRO A 169 8.26 14.73 9.36
C PRO A 169 7.13 14.39 10.35
N GLN A 170 5.94 14.96 10.15
CA GLN A 170 4.77 14.74 11.01
C GLN A 170 4.34 13.26 11.10
N ALA A 171 4.66 12.45 10.09
CA ALA A 171 4.36 11.01 10.08
C ALA A 171 5.36 10.18 10.91
N ARG A 172 6.48 10.78 11.29
CA ARG A 172 7.61 10.14 12.00
C ARG A 172 7.63 10.47 13.48
N GLU A 173 6.83 11.45 13.89
CA GLU A 173 6.75 11.90 15.27
C GLU A 173 5.75 11.06 16.05
N HIS A 174 6.15 10.66 17.26
CA HIS A 174 5.25 10.01 18.19
C HIS A 174 4.34 11.07 18.82
N ARG A 175 3.04 10.94 18.64
CA ARG A 175 2.05 11.82 19.24
C ARG A 175 0.83 11.04 19.73
N VAL A 176 0.11 11.62 20.65
CA VAL A 176 -1.17 11.10 21.09
C VAL A 176 -2.24 11.65 20.13
N PRO A 177 -2.97 10.79 19.41
CA PRO A 177 -4.07 11.26 18.57
C PRO A 177 -5.25 11.74 19.40
N THR A 178 -6.04 12.67 18.84
CA THR A 178 -7.31 13.11 19.44
C THR A 178 -8.38 12.03 19.29
N GLU A 179 -9.45 12.11 20.09
CA GLU A 179 -10.60 11.19 19.97
C GLU A 179 -11.22 11.23 18.56
N GLU A 180 -11.35 12.42 17.98
CA GLU A 180 -11.85 12.59 16.61
C GLU A 180 -10.96 11.90 15.57
N GLU A 181 -9.64 12.01 15.70
CA GLU A 181 -8.71 11.31 14.82
C GLU A 181 -8.84 9.79 14.96
N ILE A 182 -8.96 9.28 16.19
CA ILE A 182 -9.18 7.85 16.44
C ILE A 182 -10.48 7.39 15.78
N ARG A 183 -11.56 8.17 15.92
CA ARG A 183 -12.86 7.91 15.29
C ARG A 183 -12.71 7.84 13.76
N LEU A 184 -12.07 8.81 13.13
CA LEU A 184 -11.84 8.84 11.67
C LEU A 184 -11.00 7.66 11.18
N ALA A 185 -10.09 7.15 12.00
CA ALA A 185 -9.24 6.00 11.70
C ALA A 185 -9.90 4.64 12.02
N THR A 186 -11.16 4.64 12.51
CA THR A 186 -11.88 3.42 12.92
C THR A 186 -13.04 3.15 11.96
N PRO A 187 -13.15 1.96 11.34
CA PRO A 187 -14.27 1.62 10.46
C PRO A 187 -15.57 1.48 11.25
N GLY A 188 -16.68 1.99 10.69
CA GLY A 188 -18.03 1.77 11.24
C GLY A 188 -18.31 2.50 12.55
N SER A 189 -17.58 3.58 12.83
CA SER A 189 -17.85 4.48 13.95
C SER A 189 -18.83 5.57 13.55
#